data_6cd1013baf7a50ffce60906761943f79
#
_entry.id   6cd1013baf7a50ffce60906761943f79
#
_cell.length_a   1.000
_cell.length_b   1.000
_cell.length_c   1.000
_cell.angle_alpha   90.00
_cell.angle_beta   90.00
_cell.angle_gamma   90.00
#
_symmetry.space_group_name_H-M   'P 1'
#
loop_
_entity.id
_entity.type
_entity.pdbx_description
1 polymer ?
#
loop_
_entity_poly.entity_id
_entity_poly.type
_entity_poly.pdbx_seq_one_letter_code
_entity_poly.pdbx_strand_id
1 'polypeptide(L)'
;ALFSATMPKRVRDIANKHLSNPAEISVAAAATTNENIEQCYWLAKGASKLEALKRLLAFEDTEGVIVFTRTRESTTVIAEQLRQSGLKASPLNGDMDQKVRLRTVGDLKSGALDVLVATDVAARGLDVDRITHVINYDVPFDEEAYVHRIGRTGRAGRKGQAVLCVVPRERGR
;
A
#
# COMPACT_ATOMS: atom_id res chain seq x y z
N ALA A 1 -19.51 -19.65 -6.56
CA ALA A 1 -18.18 -19.43 -7.14
C ALA A 1 -17.29 -18.72 -6.12
N LEU A 2 -15.99 -19.02 -6.12
CA LEU A 2 -14.97 -18.37 -5.30
C LEU A 2 -13.97 -17.71 -6.25
N PHE A 3 -13.67 -16.42 -6.02
CA PHE A 3 -12.65 -15.69 -6.75
C PHE A 3 -11.59 -15.18 -5.77
N SER A 4 -10.33 -15.41 -6.09
CA SER A 4 -9.19 -14.94 -5.29
C SER A 4 -8.00 -14.65 -6.20
N ALA A 5 -7.25 -13.60 -5.90
CA ALA A 5 -6.01 -13.29 -6.61
C ALA A 5 -4.88 -14.28 -6.25
N THR A 6 -4.96 -14.89 -5.07
CA THR A 6 -4.01 -15.88 -4.58
C THR A 6 -4.77 -17.09 -4.04
N MET A 7 -4.17 -18.29 -4.09
CA MET A 7 -4.81 -19.54 -3.66
C MET A 7 -3.95 -20.27 -2.62
N PRO A 8 -3.72 -19.65 -1.45
CA PRO A 8 -3.03 -20.33 -0.35
C PRO A 8 -3.84 -21.56 0.12
N LYS A 9 -3.16 -22.52 0.77
CA LYS A 9 -3.76 -23.78 1.21
C LYS A 9 -5.08 -23.59 1.96
N ARG A 10 -5.15 -22.61 2.87
CA ARG A 10 -6.36 -22.29 3.65
C ARG A 10 -7.55 -21.88 2.77
N VAL A 11 -7.31 -21.10 1.71
CA VAL A 11 -8.37 -20.69 0.77
C VAL A 11 -8.81 -21.87 -0.08
N ARG A 12 -7.89 -22.73 -0.51
CA ARG A 12 -8.18 -23.96 -1.23
C ARG A 12 -9.02 -24.95 -0.37
N ASP A 13 -8.68 -25.08 0.91
CA ASP A 13 -9.44 -25.93 1.84
C ASP A 13 -10.89 -25.42 2.02
N ILE A 14 -11.08 -24.09 2.09
CA ILE A 14 -12.42 -23.47 2.12
C ILE A 14 -13.18 -23.75 0.82
N ALA A 15 -12.53 -23.57 -0.33
CA ALA A 15 -13.13 -23.85 -1.63
C ALA A 15 -13.62 -25.31 -1.72
N ASN A 16 -12.76 -26.26 -1.36
CA ASN A 16 -13.07 -27.70 -1.38
C ASN A 16 -14.20 -28.07 -0.41
N LYS A 17 -14.32 -27.37 0.71
CA LYS A 17 -15.39 -27.60 1.68
C LYS A 17 -16.76 -27.10 1.22
N HIS A 18 -16.79 -26.01 0.46
CA HIS A 18 -18.04 -25.31 0.12
C HIS A 18 -18.46 -25.43 -1.34
N LEU A 19 -17.59 -25.94 -2.21
CA LEU A 19 -17.89 -26.13 -3.63
C LEU A 19 -17.90 -27.63 -3.97
N SER A 20 -18.90 -28.04 -4.73
CA SER A 20 -19.02 -29.42 -5.22
C SER A 20 -18.46 -29.48 -6.65
N ASN A 21 -17.39 -30.25 -6.83
CA ASN A 21 -16.70 -30.45 -8.11
C ASN A 21 -16.46 -29.13 -8.90
N PRO A 22 -15.74 -28.14 -8.31
CA PRO A 22 -15.54 -26.84 -8.94
C PRO A 22 -14.59 -26.95 -10.13
N ALA A 23 -14.90 -26.26 -11.23
CA ALA A 23 -13.91 -26.00 -12.27
C ALA A 23 -12.90 -24.98 -11.74
N GLU A 24 -11.62 -25.33 -11.75
CA GLU A 24 -10.54 -24.42 -11.38
C GLU A 24 -10.02 -23.72 -12.64
N ILE A 25 -10.21 -22.41 -12.72
CA ILE A 25 -9.69 -21.58 -13.80
C ILE A 25 -8.59 -20.70 -13.19
N SER A 26 -7.36 -20.96 -13.59
CA SER A 26 -6.20 -20.16 -13.19
C SER A 26 -5.72 -19.33 -14.36
N VAL A 27 -5.65 -18.02 -14.19
CA VAL A 27 -4.93 -17.15 -15.09
C VAL A 27 -3.50 -17.07 -14.58
N ALA A 28 -2.55 -17.53 -15.38
CA ALA A 28 -1.14 -17.47 -15.00
C ALA A 28 -0.78 -16.02 -14.64
N ALA A 29 -0.30 -15.80 -13.42
CA ALA A 29 0.22 -14.52 -13.03
C ALA A 29 1.40 -14.19 -13.95
N ALA A 30 1.26 -13.20 -14.81
CA ALA A 30 2.43 -12.53 -15.36
C ALA A 30 3.29 -12.09 -14.17
N ALA A 31 4.61 -12.17 -14.32
CA ALA A 31 5.66 -11.96 -13.33
C ALA A 31 5.21 -11.36 -11.97
N THR A 32 5.70 -11.88 -10.87
CA THR A 32 5.35 -11.55 -9.48
C THR A 32 5.46 -10.06 -9.16
N THR A 33 6.14 -9.28 -10.00
CA THR A 33 6.29 -7.82 -9.91
C THR A 33 6.03 -7.18 -11.26
N ASN A 34 5.28 -6.07 -11.26
CA ASN A 34 5.03 -5.29 -12.46
C ASN A 34 6.34 -4.58 -12.88
N GLU A 35 6.80 -4.81 -14.12
CA GLU A 35 8.01 -4.19 -14.70
C GLU A 35 7.95 -2.65 -14.70
N ASN A 36 6.77 -2.06 -14.59
CA ASN A 36 6.58 -0.63 -14.50
C ASN A 36 6.84 -0.05 -13.09
N ILE A 37 7.19 -0.90 -12.10
CA ILE A 37 7.42 -0.45 -10.72
C ILE A 37 8.92 -0.51 -10.41
N GLU A 38 9.53 0.66 -10.28
CA GLU A 38 10.88 0.76 -9.74
C GLU A 38 10.86 0.52 -8.24
N GLN A 39 11.70 -0.39 -7.76
CA GLN A 39 11.72 -0.80 -6.36
C GLN A 39 13.04 -0.42 -5.73
N CYS A 40 12.98 0.29 -4.62
CA CYS A 40 14.15 0.65 -3.84
C CYS A 40 13.89 0.48 -2.33
N TYR A 41 14.95 0.44 -1.54
CA TYR A 41 14.85 0.47 -0.11
C TYR A 41 15.68 1.63 0.47
N TRP A 42 15.21 2.18 1.55
CA TRP A 42 15.92 3.20 2.29
C TRP A 42 16.26 2.71 3.70
N LEU A 43 17.55 2.70 4.01
CA LEU A 43 18.04 2.33 5.34
C LEU A 43 18.11 3.58 6.23
N ALA A 44 17.16 3.74 7.13
CA ALA A 44 17.11 4.84 8.09
C ALA A 44 18.15 4.62 9.21
N LYS A 45 19.38 5.09 8.99
CA LYS A 45 20.44 5.10 9.99
C LYS A 45 20.44 6.45 10.71
N GLY A 46 20.24 6.42 12.06
CA GLY A 46 20.37 7.62 12.90
C GLY A 46 19.27 8.69 12.76
N ALA A 47 18.37 8.55 11.79
CA ALA A 47 17.18 9.39 11.64
C ALA A 47 15.92 8.59 11.95
N SER A 48 14.86 9.26 12.41
CA SER A 48 13.57 8.60 12.54
C SER A 48 13.00 8.27 11.15
N LYS A 49 12.23 7.18 11.04
CA LYS A 49 11.52 6.85 9.78
C LYS A 49 10.64 8.01 9.30
N LEU A 50 10.07 8.77 10.22
CA LEU A 50 9.21 9.90 9.90
C LEU A 50 9.99 11.04 9.23
N GLU A 51 11.17 11.39 9.75
CA GLU A 51 12.02 12.40 9.11
C GLU A 51 12.49 11.94 7.73
N ALA A 52 12.79 10.66 7.61
CA ALA A 52 13.12 10.02 6.35
C ALA A 52 11.96 10.16 5.35
N LEU A 53 10.73 9.84 5.76
CA LEU A 53 9.52 9.97 4.96
C LEU A 53 9.28 11.42 4.51
N LYS A 54 9.37 12.40 5.43
CA LYS A 54 9.19 13.81 5.12
C LYS A 54 10.19 14.29 4.06
N ARG A 55 11.45 13.91 4.19
CA ARG A 55 12.49 14.26 3.21
C ARG A 55 12.20 13.65 1.84
N LEU A 56 11.83 12.37 1.79
CA LEU A 56 11.47 11.71 0.54
C LEU A 56 10.33 12.47 -0.15
N LEU A 57 9.25 12.76 0.57
CA LEU A 57 8.09 13.48 0.03
C LEU A 57 8.40 14.94 -0.35
N ALA A 58 9.46 15.54 0.17
CA ALA A 58 9.89 16.88 -0.20
C ALA A 58 10.79 16.92 -1.44
N PHE A 59 11.47 15.81 -1.77
CA PHE A 59 12.42 15.74 -2.89
C PHE A 59 11.85 15.07 -4.13
N GLU A 60 10.94 14.10 -3.95
CA GLU A 60 10.35 13.36 -5.07
C GLU A 60 9.17 14.13 -5.69
N ASP A 61 9.10 14.11 -7.00
CA ASP A 61 7.95 14.64 -7.73
C ASP A 61 6.80 13.63 -7.67
N THR A 62 5.87 13.85 -6.74
CA THR A 62 4.78 12.91 -6.46
C THR A 62 3.42 13.49 -6.84
N GLU A 63 2.61 12.75 -7.59
CA GLU A 63 1.20 13.12 -7.82
C GLU A 63 0.29 12.57 -6.72
N GLY A 64 0.48 11.31 -6.35
CA GLY A 64 -0.25 10.64 -5.29
C GLY A 64 0.61 9.59 -4.61
N VAL A 65 0.54 9.51 -3.29
CA VAL A 65 1.36 8.61 -2.48
C VAL A 65 0.50 7.79 -1.56
N ILE A 66 0.78 6.48 -1.46
CA ILE A 66 0.28 5.65 -0.37
C ILE A 66 1.44 5.28 0.55
N VAL A 67 1.27 5.56 1.84
CA VAL A 67 2.18 5.17 2.91
C VAL A 67 1.55 4.02 3.69
N PHE A 68 2.17 2.85 3.67
CA PHE A 68 1.68 1.69 4.40
C PHE A 68 2.26 1.60 5.80
N THR A 69 1.38 1.48 6.79
CA THR A 69 1.71 1.25 8.19
C THR A 69 1.04 -0.01 8.72
N ARG A 70 1.58 -0.53 9.82
CA ARG A 70 1.09 -1.78 10.42
C ARG A 70 -0.20 -1.59 11.22
N THR A 71 -0.34 -0.48 11.95
CA THR A 71 -1.44 -0.27 12.89
C THR A 71 -2.34 0.89 12.48
N ARG A 72 -3.61 0.84 12.91
CA ARG A 72 -4.59 1.91 12.68
C ARG A 72 -4.14 3.22 13.33
N GLU A 73 -3.63 3.13 14.54
CA GLU A 73 -3.10 4.27 15.30
C GLU A 73 -1.95 4.95 14.55
N SER A 74 -0.99 4.17 14.02
CA SER A 74 0.12 4.72 13.23
C SER A 74 -0.37 5.48 12.00
N THR A 75 -1.47 5.06 11.36
CA THR A 75 -2.02 5.81 10.22
C THR A 75 -2.41 7.23 10.62
N THR A 76 -3.07 7.38 11.76
CA THR A 76 -3.54 8.67 12.27
C THR A 76 -2.37 9.56 12.70
N VAL A 77 -1.44 8.99 13.48
CA VAL A 77 -0.27 9.74 13.98
C VAL A 77 0.60 10.24 12.82
N ILE A 78 0.93 9.38 11.86
CA ILE A 78 1.78 9.76 10.73
C ILE A 78 1.07 10.76 9.81
N ALA A 79 -0.21 10.58 9.50
CA ALA A 79 -0.96 11.53 8.70
C ALA A 79 -1.00 12.92 9.36
N GLU A 80 -1.17 12.98 10.68
CA GLU A 80 -1.13 14.24 11.43
C GLU A 80 0.25 14.91 11.36
N GLN A 81 1.32 14.16 11.56
CA GLN A 81 2.69 14.66 11.46
C GLN A 81 3.04 15.19 10.06
N LEU A 82 2.50 14.55 9.01
CA LEU A 82 2.65 15.02 7.64
C LEU A 82 1.86 16.31 7.40
N ARG A 83 0.62 16.43 7.93
CA ARG A 83 -0.17 17.66 7.86
C ARG A 83 0.52 18.83 8.55
N GLN A 84 1.09 18.60 9.73
CA GLN A 84 1.88 19.62 10.45
C GLN A 84 3.11 20.10 9.66
N SER A 85 3.59 19.29 8.74
CA SER A 85 4.67 19.64 7.81
C SER A 85 4.17 20.28 6.50
N GLY A 86 2.86 20.61 6.40
CA GLY A 86 2.28 21.28 5.23
C GLY A 86 1.81 20.35 4.11
N LEU A 87 1.88 19.03 4.30
CA LEU A 87 1.44 18.05 3.31
C LEU A 87 -0.07 17.77 3.42
N LYS A 88 -0.75 17.59 2.28
CA LYS A 88 -2.15 17.18 2.25
C LYS A 88 -2.24 15.68 2.48
N ALA A 89 -2.24 15.26 3.75
CA ALA A 89 -2.24 13.87 4.17
C ALA A 89 -3.51 13.48 4.91
N SER A 90 -3.99 12.24 4.73
CA SER A 90 -5.13 11.69 5.47
C SER A 90 -4.88 10.22 5.83
N PRO A 91 -5.35 9.77 7.01
CA PRO A 91 -5.33 8.35 7.34
C PRO A 91 -6.41 7.59 6.57
N LEU A 92 -6.20 6.29 6.38
CA LEU A 92 -7.19 5.35 5.92
C LEU A 92 -7.07 4.04 6.71
N ASN A 93 -8.01 3.78 7.61
CA ASN A 93 -8.02 2.59 8.45
C ASN A 93 -9.43 2.06 8.69
N GLY A 94 -9.54 0.93 9.39
CA GLY A 94 -10.81 0.24 9.59
C GLY A 94 -11.77 0.91 10.58
N ASP A 95 -11.34 1.93 11.32
CA ASP A 95 -12.19 2.64 12.30
C ASP A 95 -12.95 3.81 11.66
N MET A 96 -12.66 4.10 10.39
CA MET A 96 -13.30 5.18 9.66
C MET A 96 -14.71 4.80 9.21
N ASP A 97 -15.63 5.76 9.34
CA ASP A 97 -16.95 5.68 8.72
C ASP A 97 -16.84 5.51 7.20
N GLN A 98 -17.73 4.71 6.61
CA GLN A 98 -17.71 4.42 5.18
C GLN A 98 -17.83 5.69 4.31
N LYS A 99 -18.61 6.68 4.76
CA LYS A 99 -18.76 7.97 4.06
C LYS A 99 -17.45 8.75 4.05
N VAL A 100 -16.75 8.80 5.19
CA VAL A 100 -15.44 9.45 5.31
C VAL A 100 -14.41 8.72 4.45
N ARG A 101 -14.40 7.39 4.47
CA ARG A 101 -13.54 6.58 3.61
C ARG A 101 -13.73 6.88 2.12
N LEU A 102 -14.98 6.90 1.64
CA LEU A 102 -15.28 7.20 0.24
C LEU A 102 -14.83 8.60 -0.15
N ARG A 103 -15.05 9.60 0.72
CA ARG A 103 -14.58 10.96 0.51
C ARG A 103 -13.05 11.02 0.43
N THR A 104 -12.33 10.43 1.38
CA THR A 104 -10.85 10.41 1.41
C THR A 104 -10.28 9.80 0.14
N VAL A 105 -10.86 8.68 -0.34
CA VAL A 105 -10.46 8.07 -1.61
C VAL A 105 -10.78 8.96 -2.81
N GLY A 106 -11.93 9.64 -2.80
CA GLY A 106 -12.30 10.63 -3.81
C GLY A 106 -11.32 11.80 -3.85
N ASP A 107 -10.95 12.33 -2.69
CA ASP A 107 -9.97 13.42 -2.56
C ASP A 107 -8.58 13.00 -3.09
N LEU A 108 -8.16 11.74 -2.85
CA LEU A 108 -6.92 11.22 -3.43
C LEU A 108 -7.02 11.09 -4.96
N LYS A 109 -8.15 10.64 -5.50
CA LYS A 109 -8.38 10.52 -6.95
C LYS A 109 -8.35 11.87 -7.65
N SER A 110 -8.96 12.89 -7.05
CA SER A 110 -9.07 14.24 -7.62
C SER A 110 -7.81 15.10 -7.46
N GLY A 111 -6.86 14.70 -6.59
CA GLY A 111 -5.69 15.52 -6.25
C GLY A 111 -5.95 16.55 -5.15
N ALA A 112 -7.12 16.52 -4.50
CA ALA A 112 -7.35 17.31 -3.28
C ALA A 112 -6.55 16.78 -2.08
N LEU A 113 -6.16 15.50 -2.12
CA LEU A 113 -5.29 14.82 -1.19
C LEU A 113 -4.07 14.27 -1.95
N ASP A 114 -2.85 14.45 -1.40
CA ASP A 114 -1.62 13.98 -2.02
C ASP A 114 -1.08 12.71 -1.36
N VAL A 115 -1.25 12.56 -0.05
CA VAL A 115 -0.71 11.43 0.72
C VAL A 115 -1.80 10.69 1.49
N LEU A 116 -1.92 9.39 1.24
CA LEU A 116 -2.80 8.51 1.99
C LEU A 116 -1.97 7.60 2.89
N VAL A 117 -2.17 7.66 4.21
CA VAL A 117 -1.52 6.75 5.17
C VAL A 117 -2.49 5.63 5.52
N ALA A 118 -2.18 4.39 5.14
CA ALA A 118 -3.14 3.31 5.19
C ALA A 118 -2.60 2.02 5.82
N THR A 119 -3.51 1.20 6.36
CA THR A 119 -3.23 -0.20 6.68
C THR A 119 -3.52 -1.09 5.47
N ASP A 120 -2.92 -2.29 5.41
CA ASP A 120 -3.15 -3.27 4.34
C ASP A 120 -4.64 -3.55 4.11
N VAL A 121 -5.39 -3.78 5.19
CA VAL A 121 -6.82 -4.08 5.12
C VAL A 121 -7.61 -2.92 4.54
N ALA A 122 -7.29 -1.70 4.94
CA ALA A 122 -7.98 -0.52 4.47
C ALA A 122 -7.63 -0.16 3.01
N ALA A 123 -6.43 -0.44 2.56
CA ALA A 123 -5.99 -0.19 1.20
C ALA A 123 -6.46 -1.26 0.19
N ARG A 124 -7.06 -2.37 0.66
CA ARG A 124 -7.60 -3.39 -0.26
C ARG A 124 -8.68 -2.81 -1.16
N GLY A 125 -8.61 -3.13 -2.45
CA GLY A 125 -9.56 -2.63 -3.45
C GLY A 125 -9.41 -1.16 -3.82
N LEU A 126 -8.39 -0.45 -3.30
CA LEU A 126 -8.07 0.88 -3.80
C LEU A 126 -7.63 0.80 -5.26
N ASP A 127 -8.36 1.52 -6.09
CA ASP A 127 -8.08 1.69 -7.51
C ASP A 127 -7.99 3.19 -7.82
N VAL A 128 -6.75 3.69 -7.86
CA VAL A 128 -6.41 5.10 -8.04
C VAL A 128 -5.20 5.20 -8.95
N ASP A 129 -5.40 5.59 -10.21
CA ASP A 129 -4.36 5.56 -11.25
C ASP A 129 -3.27 6.61 -11.06
N ARG A 130 -3.57 7.70 -10.33
CA ARG A 130 -2.60 8.77 -10.10
C ARG A 130 -1.53 8.45 -9.04
N ILE A 131 -1.58 7.26 -8.42
CA ILE A 131 -0.56 6.89 -7.43
C ILE A 131 0.77 6.63 -8.13
N THR A 132 1.72 7.53 -7.89
CA THR A 132 3.09 7.42 -8.40
C THR A 132 4.01 6.68 -7.42
N HIS A 133 3.76 6.80 -6.11
CA HIS A 133 4.63 6.25 -5.08
C HIS A 133 3.88 5.38 -4.08
N VAL A 134 4.46 4.24 -3.76
CA VAL A 134 4.06 3.38 -2.63
C VAL A 134 5.22 3.32 -1.64
N ILE A 135 4.99 3.78 -0.42
CA ILE A 135 5.99 3.79 0.63
C ILE A 135 5.61 2.78 1.70
N ASN A 136 6.40 1.72 1.83
CA ASN A 136 6.28 0.77 2.92
C ASN A 136 6.99 1.33 4.16
N TYR A 137 6.28 2.16 4.95
CA TYR A 137 6.80 2.74 6.18
C TYR A 137 7.10 1.66 7.22
N ASP A 138 6.21 0.68 7.34
CA ASP A 138 6.45 -0.56 8.08
C ASP A 138 6.67 -1.71 7.10
N VAL A 139 7.68 -2.52 7.37
CA VAL A 139 7.98 -3.73 6.61
C VAL A 139 6.72 -4.61 6.58
N PRO A 140 6.27 -5.06 5.40
CA PRO A 140 5.12 -5.95 5.28
C PRO A 140 5.36 -7.28 6.00
N PHE A 141 4.26 -7.98 6.30
CA PHE A 141 4.32 -9.21 7.07
C PHE A 141 4.94 -10.37 6.28
N ASP A 142 4.68 -10.41 4.97
CA ASP A 142 5.17 -11.40 4.03
C ASP A 142 5.35 -10.80 2.61
N GLU A 143 5.89 -11.60 1.70
CA GLU A 143 6.12 -11.21 0.31
C GLU A 143 4.81 -10.93 -0.44
N GLU A 144 3.75 -11.67 -0.16
CA GLU A 144 2.44 -11.46 -0.79
C GLU A 144 1.87 -10.09 -0.43
N ALA A 145 1.95 -9.71 0.85
CA ALA A 145 1.56 -8.38 1.31
C ALA A 145 2.40 -7.28 0.63
N TYR A 146 3.70 -7.51 0.46
CA TYR A 146 4.57 -6.58 -0.26
C TYR A 146 4.10 -6.37 -1.71
N VAL A 147 3.89 -7.45 -2.45
CA VAL A 147 3.42 -7.40 -3.86
C VAL A 147 2.06 -6.69 -3.95
N HIS A 148 1.12 -6.99 -3.05
CA HIS A 148 -0.18 -6.32 -3.00
C HIS A 148 -0.09 -4.82 -2.71
N ARG A 149 0.88 -4.39 -1.87
CA ARG A 149 1.11 -2.97 -1.58
C ARG A 149 1.67 -2.26 -2.81
N ILE A 150 2.75 -2.76 -3.38
CA ILE A 150 3.41 -2.10 -4.52
C ILE A 150 2.51 -2.07 -5.76
N GLY A 151 1.63 -3.06 -5.93
CA GLY A 151 0.61 -3.09 -6.99
C GLY A 151 -0.46 -1.99 -6.88
N ARG A 152 -0.33 -1.04 -5.94
CA ARG A 152 -1.16 0.19 -5.91
C ARG A 152 -0.62 1.27 -6.84
N THR A 153 0.64 1.18 -7.28
CA THR A 153 1.24 2.03 -8.32
C THR A 153 1.58 1.24 -9.58
N GLY A 154 2.12 1.86 -10.59
CA GLY A 154 2.49 1.21 -11.85
C GLY A 154 1.28 0.72 -12.67
N ARG A 155 0.11 1.34 -12.51
CA ARG A 155 -1.14 0.95 -13.15
C ARG A 155 -1.38 1.67 -14.47
N ALA A 156 -2.24 1.11 -15.32
CA ALA A 156 -2.63 1.68 -16.60
C ALA A 156 -1.44 2.07 -17.49
N GLY A 157 -0.35 1.29 -17.46
CA GLY A 157 0.87 1.56 -18.24
C GLY A 157 1.75 2.69 -17.72
N ARG A 158 1.41 3.31 -16.58
CA ARG A 158 2.21 4.34 -15.93
C ARG A 158 3.37 3.73 -15.16
N LYS A 159 4.47 4.46 -15.06
CA LYS A 159 5.57 4.09 -14.16
C LYS A 159 5.21 4.41 -12.72
N GLY A 160 5.70 3.60 -11.79
CA GLY A 160 5.55 3.79 -10.37
C GLY A 160 6.82 3.51 -9.60
N GLN A 161 6.90 4.02 -8.38
CA GLN A 161 8.02 3.78 -7.49
C GLN A 161 7.53 3.15 -6.18
N ALA A 162 8.26 2.15 -5.70
CA ALA A 162 8.02 1.50 -4.43
C ALA A 162 9.24 1.63 -3.53
N VAL A 163 9.06 2.22 -2.36
CA VAL A 163 10.14 2.45 -1.38
C VAL A 163 9.87 1.65 -0.12
N LEU A 164 10.84 0.86 0.34
CA LEU A 164 10.79 0.14 1.59
C LEU A 164 11.65 0.85 2.64
N CYS A 165 11.03 1.38 3.70
CA CYS A 165 11.74 2.01 4.81
C CYS A 165 12.17 0.97 5.84
N VAL A 166 13.49 0.74 5.93
CA VAL A 166 14.08 -0.27 6.80
C VAL A 166 14.93 0.42 7.89
N VAL A 167 14.78 -0.01 9.14
CA VAL A 167 15.75 0.32 10.19
C VAL A 167 16.72 -0.84 10.39
N PRO A 168 17.95 -0.60 10.95
CA PRO A 168 18.98 -1.64 11.07
C PRO A 168 18.50 -2.95 11.69
N ARG A 169 17.60 -2.89 12.68
CA ARG A 169 16.99 -4.06 13.34
C ARG A 169 16.05 -4.88 12.47
N GLU A 170 15.59 -4.33 11.33
CA GLU A 170 14.65 -4.98 10.39
C GLU A 170 15.37 -5.58 9.18
N ARG A 171 16.71 -5.43 9.08
CA ARG A 171 17.50 -5.81 7.90
C ARG A 171 17.55 -7.32 7.60
N GLY A 172 17.07 -8.16 8.50
CA GLY A 172 17.05 -9.63 8.34
C GLY A 172 15.66 -10.24 8.20
N ARG A 173 14.65 -9.43 7.90
CA ARG A 173 13.27 -9.88 7.69
C ARG A 173 12.92 -9.92 6.23
#